data_b364de083a3a4a6ac79125a9a3ca90cb
#
_entry.id   b364de083a3a4a6ac79125a9a3ca90cb
#
_cell.length_a   1.000
_cell.length_b   1.000
_cell.length_c   1.000
_cell.angle_alpha   90.00
_cell.angle_beta   90.00
_cell.angle_gamma   90.00
#
_symmetry.space_group_name_H-M   'P 1'
#
loop_
_entity.id
_entity.type
_entity.pdbx_description
1 polymer ?
#
loop_
_entity_poly.entity_id
_entity_poly.type
_entity_poly.pdbx_seq_one_letter_code
_entity_poly.pdbx_strand_id
1 'polypeptide(L)'
;MKTYTVKKTNAPLTIADPAWEKIPATELDFLWADYCPSPYKTVVRLCHSPEGITVRLETTEWPLRAMRTVCNEQICEDSCMEFFFTPNEEEAPYLNIEINPFGVTHIGLGADRYDRRPVDITGESLRIETLVRFGEGWMACYFLPYTFIDKHFAARTTSWRANFYKCGDLTERKHFSVWNPVELPKPDYHRSEFFGSLTLGDEEI
;
A
#
# COMPACT_ATOMS: atom_id res chain seq x y z
N MET A 1 -5.42 -6.49 16.58
CA MET A 1 -4.57 -6.57 15.38
C MET A 1 -5.39 -7.18 14.25
N LYS A 2 -5.49 -6.53 13.10
CA LYS A 2 -6.18 -7.09 11.92
C LYS A 2 -5.31 -8.13 11.22
N THR A 3 -5.97 -9.04 10.53
CA THR A 3 -5.35 -10.10 9.73
C THR A 3 -5.94 -10.11 8.32
N TYR A 4 -5.14 -10.45 7.33
CA TYR A 4 -5.58 -10.61 5.95
C TYR A 4 -4.88 -11.80 5.31
N THR A 5 -5.66 -12.74 4.75
CA THR A 5 -5.11 -13.88 4.00
C THR A 5 -5.04 -13.53 2.52
N VAL A 6 -3.83 -13.49 1.99
CA VAL A 6 -3.53 -13.19 0.59
C VAL A 6 -3.80 -14.45 -0.24
N LYS A 7 -4.75 -14.36 -1.18
CA LYS A 7 -5.10 -15.48 -2.07
C LYS A 7 -4.01 -15.75 -3.10
N LYS A 8 -3.91 -17.00 -3.52
CA LYS A 8 -2.95 -17.44 -4.52
C LYS A 8 -3.51 -17.33 -5.94
N THR A 9 -2.66 -16.92 -6.86
CA THR A 9 -2.93 -16.86 -8.31
C THR A 9 -1.81 -17.54 -9.08
N ASN A 10 -2.07 -17.91 -10.33
CA ASN A 10 -1.05 -18.53 -11.20
C ASN A 10 -0.05 -17.51 -11.78
N ALA A 11 -0.46 -16.24 -11.86
CA ALA A 11 0.33 -15.15 -12.43
C ALA A 11 -0.09 -13.80 -11.79
N PRO A 12 0.75 -12.77 -11.88
CA PRO A 12 0.37 -11.41 -11.48
C PRO A 12 -0.86 -10.90 -12.24
N LEU A 13 -1.78 -10.26 -11.53
CA LEU A 13 -2.99 -9.68 -12.11
C LEU A 13 -2.73 -8.25 -12.62
N THR A 14 -3.44 -7.83 -13.66
CA THR A 14 -3.53 -6.43 -14.09
C THR A 14 -4.63 -5.69 -13.34
N ILE A 15 -4.66 -4.36 -13.43
CA ILE A 15 -5.64 -3.52 -12.71
C ILE A 15 -7.11 -3.87 -13.02
N ALA A 16 -7.38 -4.29 -14.26
CA ALA A 16 -8.73 -4.61 -14.76
C ALA A 16 -9.07 -6.11 -14.76
N ASP A 17 -8.20 -6.97 -14.21
CA ASP A 17 -8.42 -8.41 -14.22
C ASP A 17 -9.70 -8.78 -13.44
N PRO A 18 -10.64 -9.53 -14.04
CA PRO A 18 -11.89 -9.91 -13.37
C PRO A 18 -11.68 -10.85 -12.16
N ALA A 19 -10.53 -11.47 -12.04
CA ALA A 19 -10.18 -12.31 -10.89
C ALA A 19 -10.18 -11.53 -9.56
N TRP A 20 -10.01 -10.21 -9.60
CA TRP A 20 -10.11 -9.35 -8.39
C TRP A 20 -11.44 -9.49 -7.66
N GLU A 21 -12.54 -9.80 -8.35
CA GLU A 21 -13.86 -9.97 -7.73
C GLU A 21 -13.95 -11.20 -6.81
N LYS A 22 -13.04 -12.17 -6.98
CA LYS A 22 -12.93 -13.36 -6.13
C LYS A 22 -12.01 -13.16 -4.92
N ILE A 23 -11.27 -12.06 -4.87
CA ILE A 23 -10.32 -11.75 -3.81
C ILE A 23 -11.02 -10.89 -2.75
N PRO A 24 -11.09 -11.35 -1.49
CA PRO A 24 -11.69 -10.56 -0.42
C PRO A 24 -11.04 -9.18 -0.29
N ALA A 25 -11.86 -8.15 -0.23
CA ALA A 25 -11.39 -6.79 0.06
C ALA A 25 -11.22 -6.59 1.57
N THR A 26 -10.23 -5.79 1.95
CA THR A 26 -10.17 -5.20 3.29
C THR A 26 -10.25 -3.68 3.20
N GLU A 27 -10.85 -3.06 4.20
CA GLU A 27 -11.14 -1.62 4.20
C GLU A 27 -10.23 -0.88 5.20
N LEU A 28 -9.83 0.34 4.84
CA LEU A 28 -9.16 1.27 5.73
C LEU A 28 -10.22 2.00 6.53
N ASP A 29 -10.54 1.52 7.72
CA ASP A 29 -11.66 1.96 8.52
C ASP A 29 -11.27 2.64 9.85
N PHE A 30 -9.97 2.61 10.22
CA PHE A 30 -9.52 3.38 11.35
C PHE A 30 -9.24 4.82 10.93
N LEU A 31 -9.93 5.74 11.59
CA LEU A 31 -9.90 7.18 11.32
C LEU A 31 -9.57 7.92 12.62
N TRP A 32 -8.70 8.93 12.54
CA TRP A 32 -8.48 9.83 13.66
C TRP A 32 -9.62 10.85 13.74
N ALA A 33 -10.64 10.57 14.55
CA ALA A 33 -11.89 11.33 14.60
C ALA A 33 -11.67 12.84 14.83
N ASP A 34 -10.69 13.18 15.66
CA ASP A 34 -10.36 14.57 16.02
C ASP A 34 -9.24 15.16 15.16
N TYR A 35 -8.76 14.44 14.13
CA TYR A 35 -7.65 14.90 13.29
C TYR A 35 -7.80 14.45 11.83
N CYS A 36 -8.43 15.28 11.01
CA CYS A 36 -8.54 15.10 9.56
C CYS A 36 -8.92 13.66 9.13
N PRO A 37 -10.03 13.08 9.63
CA PRO A 37 -10.44 11.76 9.24
C PRO A 37 -10.76 11.72 7.73
N SER A 38 -10.40 10.63 7.05
CA SER A 38 -10.71 10.46 5.63
C SER A 38 -12.23 10.36 5.43
N PRO A 39 -12.82 11.20 4.56
CA PRO A 39 -14.22 11.05 4.16
C PRO A 39 -14.41 10.01 3.05
N TYR A 40 -13.31 9.40 2.58
CA TYR A 40 -13.29 8.53 1.42
C TYR A 40 -13.22 7.07 1.85
N LYS A 41 -14.00 6.23 1.19
CA LYS A 41 -13.86 4.79 1.32
C LYS A 41 -12.60 4.35 0.56
N THR A 42 -11.74 3.57 1.22
CA THR A 42 -10.55 3.00 0.61
C THR A 42 -10.50 1.51 0.92
N VAL A 43 -10.32 0.70 -0.10
CA VAL A 43 -10.24 -0.76 -0.01
C VAL A 43 -8.98 -1.29 -0.64
N VAL A 44 -8.52 -2.42 -0.15
CA VAL A 44 -7.31 -3.11 -0.59
C VAL A 44 -7.62 -4.55 -0.91
N ARG A 45 -7.02 -5.05 -1.98
CA ARG A 45 -6.96 -6.47 -2.31
C ARG A 45 -5.54 -6.87 -2.65
N LEU A 46 -5.12 -8.03 -2.21
CA LEU A 46 -3.83 -8.61 -2.54
C LEU A 46 -4.00 -10.04 -3.02
N CYS A 47 -3.16 -10.40 -3.98
CA CYS A 47 -2.91 -11.80 -4.32
C CYS A 47 -1.41 -12.04 -4.46
N HIS A 48 -1.01 -13.30 -4.37
CA HIS A 48 0.37 -13.71 -4.63
C HIS A 48 0.43 -14.81 -5.68
N SER A 49 1.50 -14.79 -6.45
CA SER A 49 1.84 -15.82 -7.44
C SER A 49 3.21 -16.41 -7.10
N PRO A 50 3.69 -17.42 -7.83
CA PRO A 50 5.07 -17.88 -7.69
C PRO A 50 6.14 -16.80 -7.91
N GLU A 51 5.79 -15.72 -8.62
CA GLU A 51 6.70 -14.64 -8.98
C GLU A 51 6.75 -13.48 -7.98
N GLY A 52 5.66 -13.26 -7.20
CA GLY A 52 5.57 -12.09 -6.32
C GLY A 52 4.15 -11.81 -5.84
N ILE A 53 3.96 -10.59 -5.30
CA ILE A 53 2.68 -10.09 -4.79
C ILE A 53 2.13 -9.02 -5.71
N THR A 54 0.84 -9.09 -6.03
CA THR A 54 0.10 -8.03 -6.69
C THR A 54 -0.80 -7.32 -5.68
N VAL A 55 -0.70 -6.01 -5.64
CA VAL A 55 -1.46 -5.13 -4.74
C VAL A 55 -2.40 -4.28 -5.56
N ARG A 56 -3.69 -4.23 -5.21
CA ARG A 56 -4.66 -3.31 -5.77
C ARG A 56 -5.28 -2.48 -4.65
N LEU A 57 -5.15 -1.17 -4.79
CA LEU A 57 -5.67 -0.15 -3.89
C LEU A 57 -6.75 0.64 -4.64
N GLU A 58 -7.88 0.92 -4.01
CA GLU A 58 -9.01 1.61 -4.61
C GLU A 58 -9.64 2.58 -3.62
N THR A 59 -9.91 3.82 -4.03
CA THR A 59 -10.49 4.85 -3.18
C THR A 59 -11.56 5.66 -3.92
N THR A 60 -12.58 6.11 -3.18
CA THR A 60 -13.62 7.03 -3.68
C THR A 60 -13.19 8.50 -3.60
N GLU A 61 -11.91 8.78 -3.42
CA GLU A 61 -11.41 10.15 -3.33
C GLU A 61 -11.68 10.95 -4.60
N TRP A 62 -12.33 12.09 -4.42
CA TRP A 62 -12.55 13.10 -5.44
C TRP A 62 -12.83 14.47 -4.80
N PRO A 63 -12.30 15.62 -5.30
CA PRO A 63 -11.36 15.74 -6.42
C PRO A 63 -9.96 15.22 -6.07
N LEU A 64 -9.17 14.91 -7.10
CA LEU A 64 -7.80 14.40 -6.94
C LEU A 64 -6.78 15.53 -6.97
N ARG A 65 -5.71 15.35 -6.21
CA ARG A 65 -4.47 16.09 -6.35
C ARG A 65 -3.38 15.12 -6.85
N ALA A 66 -2.69 15.48 -7.95
CA ALA A 66 -1.56 14.73 -8.47
C ALA A 66 -0.57 15.74 -9.09
N MET A 67 0.32 16.29 -8.28
CA MET A 67 1.27 17.35 -8.67
C MET A 67 2.70 16.84 -8.67
N ARG A 68 2.97 15.75 -7.97
CA ARG A 68 4.30 15.13 -7.93
C ARG A 68 4.48 14.23 -9.13
N THR A 69 5.55 14.43 -9.89
CA THR A 69 5.80 13.77 -11.18
C THR A 69 7.12 13.02 -11.23
N VAL A 70 7.92 13.11 -10.18
CA VAL A 70 9.22 12.43 -10.07
C VAL A 70 9.19 11.45 -8.91
N CYS A 71 9.71 10.24 -9.12
CA CYS A 71 9.81 9.22 -8.07
C CYS A 71 10.63 9.73 -6.88
N ASN A 72 10.22 9.30 -5.68
CA ASN A 72 10.82 9.67 -4.41
C ASN A 72 10.66 11.15 -3.99
N GLU A 73 9.78 11.91 -4.65
CA GLU A 73 9.26 13.17 -4.10
C GLU A 73 8.30 12.91 -2.92
N GLN A 74 7.74 13.98 -2.35
CA GLN A 74 6.77 13.93 -1.25
C GLN A 74 5.39 13.50 -1.77
N ILE A 75 5.22 12.23 -2.09
CA ILE A 75 3.99 11.67 -2.69
C ILE A 75 2.80 11.80 -1.73
N CYS A 76 3.02 11.77 -0.42
CA CYS A 76 1.98 11.97 0.60
C CYS A 76 1.26 13.33 0.52
N GLU A 77 1.85 14.34 -0.15
CA GLU A 77 1.19 15.63 -0.39
C GLU A 77 0.08 15.56 -1.43
N ASP A 78 0.10 14.57 -2.31
CA ASP A 78 -0.93 14.29 -3.31
C ASP A 78 -2.04 13.40 -2.73
N SER A 79 -3.04 13.09 -3.56
CA SER A 79 -3.92 11.94 -3.35
C SER A 79 -3.06 10.69 -3.31
N CYS A 80 -2.84 10.12 -2.13
CA CYS A 80 -1.84 9.08 -1.94
C CYS A 80 -2.46 7.84 -1.28
N MET A 81 -2.10 6.66 -1.79
CA MET A 81 -2.34 5.37 -1.15
C MET A 81 -1.01 4.67 -0.89
N GLU A 82 -0.93 3.96 0.25
CA GLU A 82 0.34 3.44 0.71
C GLU A 82 0.25 2.00 1.20
N PHE A 83 1.33 1.25 1.01
CA PHE A 83 1.53 -0.08 1.55
C PHE A 83 2.90 -0.16 2.23
N PHE A 84 2.90 -0.42 3.53
CA PHE A 84 4.10 -0.61 4.34
C PHE A 84 4.17 -2.07 4.78
N PHE A 85 5.32 -2.71 4.64
CA PHE A 85 5.45 -4.12 5.02
C PHE A 85 6.88 -4.55 5.34
N THR A 86 6.98 -5.59 6.16
CA THR A 86 8.13 -6.47 6.26
C THR A 86 7.71 -7.90 5.88
N PRO A 87 8.49 -8.64 5.06
CA PRO A 87 8.07 -9.94 4.52
C PRO A 87 8.34 -11.11 5.49
N ASN A 88 8.29 -10.83 6.78
CA ASN A 88 8.46 -11.76 7.89
C ASN A 88 7.71 -11.20 9.12
N GLU A 89 7.96 -11.76 10.31
CA GLU A 89 7.31 -11.31 11.55
C GLU A 89 8.10 -10.25 12.33
N GLU A 90 9.23 -9.78 11.80
CA GLU A 90 10.02 -8.72 12.41
C GLU A 90 9.33 -7.35 12.27
N GLU A 91 9.66 -6.42 13.16
CA GLU A 91 9.09 -5.07 13.10
C GLU A 91 9.86 -4.14 12.17
N ALA A 92 11.15 -4.37 12.02
CA ALA A 92 12.04 -3.55 11.21
C ALA A 92 13.23 -4.37 10.65
N PRO A 93 13.78 -3.96 9.51
CA PRO A 93 13.33 -2.85 8.65
C PRO A 93 12.02 -3.17 7.90
N TYR A 94 11.37 -2.16 7.37
CA TYR A 94 10.20 -2.31 6.49
C TYR A 94 10.33 -1.44 5.24
N LEU A 95 9.71 -1.88 4.14
CA LEU A 95 9.49 -1.08 2.94
C LEU A 95 8.20 -0.27 3.11
N ASN A 96 8.21 0.99 2.66
CA ASN A 96 7.00 1.75 2.35
C ASN A 96 6.93 2.02 0.86
N ILE A 97 5.74 1.86 0.30
CA ILE A 97 5.41 2.19 -1.08
C ILE A 97 4.24 3.16 -1.03
N GLU A 98 4.46 4.37 -1.48
CA GLU A 98 3.48 5.43 -1.64
C GLU A 98 3.22 5.63 -3.12
N ILE A 99 1.98 5.83 -3.53
CA ILE A 99 1.62 5.99 -4.93
C ILE A 99 0.54 7.05 -5.08
N ASN A 100 0.68 7.91 -6.11
CA ASN A 100 -0.30 8.90 -6.50
C ASN A 100 -1.10 8.49 -7.76
N PRO A 101 -2.15 9.24 -8.18
CA PRO A 101 -2.95 8.91 -9.35
C PRO A 101 -2.21 8.86 -10.68
N PHE A 102 -1.01 9.43 -10.80
CA PHE A 102 -0.16 9.31 -11.99
C PHE A 102 0.72 8.06 -11.99
N GLY A 103 0.67 7.23 -10.93
CA GLY A 103 1.55 6.08 -10.78
C GLY A 103 2.97 6.45 -10.35
N VAL A 104 3.18 7.68 -9.93
CA VAL A 104 4.46 8.12 -9.37
C VAL A 104 4.57 7.60 -7.95
N THR A 105 5.73 7.04 -7.61
CA THR A 105 5.93 6.38 -6.33
C THR A 105 7.04 7.02 -5.50
N HIS A 106 6.88 6.95 -4.18
CA HIS A 106 7.98 6.99 -3.23
C HIS A 106 8.15 5.61 -2.62
N ILE A 107 9.37 5.05 -2.68
CA ILE A 107 9.68 3.77 -2.07
C ILE A 107 10.87 3.98 -1.13
N GLY A 108 10.65 3.67 0.14
CA GLY A 108 11.66 3.82 1.18
C GLY A 108 11.88 2.52 1.94
N LEU A 109 13.10 2.32 2.44
CA LEU A 109 13.47 1.20 3.31
C LEU A 109 14.18 1.74 4.55
N GLY A 110 13.76 1.30 5.71
CA GLY A 110 14.39 1.69 6.98
C GLY A 110 13.65 1.16 8.20
N ALA A 111 14.20 1.44 9.37
CA ALA A 111 13.67 0.95 10.64
C ALA A 111 12.50 1.81 11.15
N ASP A 112 12.55 3.11 10.90
CA ASP A 112 11.56 4.07 11.37
C ASP A 112 11.46 5.27 10.41
N ARG A 113 10.81 6.36 10.81
CA ARG A 113 10.66 7.58 10.02
C ARG A 113 11.99 8.26 9.67
N TYR A 114 12.98 8.20 10.52
CA TYR A 114 14.22 8.97 10.44
C TYR A 114 15.41 8.15 9.91
N ASP A 115 15.43 6.86 10.17
CA ASP A 115 16.42 5.92 9.65
C ASP A 115 15.88 5.24 8.38
N ARG A 116 15.78 6.02 7.30
CA ARG A 116 15.23 5.57 6.01
C ARG A 116 16.04 6.07 4.84
N ARG A 117 16.07 5.28 3.81
CA ARG A 117 16.65 5.64 2.51
C ARG A 117 15.67 5.36 1.38
N PRO A 118 15.65 6.19 0.33
CA PRO A 118 14.90 5.86 -0.88
C PRO A 118 15.46 4.60 -1.53
N VAL A 119 14.59 3.81 -2.13
CA VAL A 119 14.95 2.62 -2.89
C VAL A 119 14.94 2.99 -4.38
N ASP A 120 16.05 2.67 -5.06
CA ASP A 120 16.13 2.80 -6.52
C ASP A 120 15.36 1.64 -7.17
N ILE A 121 14.41 1.98 -8.03
CA ILE A 121 13.60 1.04 -8.79
C ILE A 121 13.97 1.00 -10.28
N THR A 122 15.06 1.63 -10.66
CA THR A 122 15.55 1.62 -12.04
C THR A 122 15.78 0.19 -12.51
N GLY A 123 15.11 -0.22 -13.57
CA GLY A 123 15.18 -1.58 -14.11
C GLY A 123 14.31 -2.62 -13.39
N GLU A 124 13.58 -2.25 -12.34
CA GLU A 124 12.62 -3.13 -11.68
C GLU A 124 11.28 -3.16 -12.45
N SER A 125 10.67 -4.34 -12.54
CA SER A 125 9.39 -4.52 -13.23
C SER A 125 8.23 -4.52 -12.23
N LEU A 126 7.91 -3.36 -11.66
CA LEU A 126 6.82 -3.22 -10.69
C LEU A 126 5.42 -3.19 -11.36
N ARG A 127 5.34 -3.13 -12.68
CA ARG A 127 4.08 -3.15 -13.46
C ARG A 127 3.02 -2.22 -12.88
N ILE A 128 3.39 -0.96 -12.64
CA ILE A 128 2.50 0.03 -12.02
C ILE A 128 1.43 0.46 -13.03
N GLU A 129 0.18 0.34 -12.63
CA GLU A 129 -1.00 0.77 -13.38
C GLU A 129 -1.87 1.63 -12.48
N THR A 130 -2.46 2.71 -13.04
CA THR A 130 -3.47 3.50 -12.35
C THR A 130 -4.68 3.70 -13.23
N LEU A 131 -5.85 3.86 -12.61
CA LEU A 131 -7.10 4.15 -13.30
C LEU A 131 -7.88 5.21 -12.53
N VAL A 132 -8.14 6.33 -13.17
CA VAL A 132 -8.98 7.41 -12.63
C VAL A 132 -10.37 7.30 -13.21
N ARG A 133 -11.40 7.27 -12.33
CA ARG A 133 -12.82 7.36 -12.70
C ARG A 133 -13.32 8.74 -12.29
N PHE A 134 -13.57 9.59 -13.29
CA PHE A 134 -13.95 10.98 -13.06
C PHE A 134 -15.21 11.08 -12.17
N GLY A 135 -15.10 11.81 -11.07
CA GLY A 135 -16.19 11.98 -10.10
C GLY A 135 -16.39 10.82 -9.13
N GLU A 136 -15.73 9.67 -9.33
CA GLU A 136 -15.96 8.44 -8.54
C GLU A 136 -14.76 8.06 -7.68
N GLY A 137 -13.53 8.40 -8.12
CA GLY A 137 -12.29 8.06 -7.41
C GLY A 137 -11.20 7.51 -8.32
N TRP A 138 -10.28 6.75 -7.74
CA TRP A 138 -9.17 6.17 -8.48
C TRP A 138 -8.67 4.88 -7.86
N MET A 139 -7.88 4.15 -8.63
CA MET A 139 -7.23 2.93 -8.17
C MET A 139 -5.80 2.84 -8.68
N ALA A 140 -4.99 2.10 -7.95
CA ALA A 140 -3.65 1.70 -8.33
C ALA A 140 -3.50 0.19 -8.22
N CYS A 141 -2.77 -0.39 -9.16
CA CYS A 141 -2.37 -1.79 -9.13
C CYS A 141 -0.89 -1.87 -9.45
N TYR A 142 -0.14 -2.65 -8.67
CA TYR A 142 1.27 -2.86 -8.94
C TYR A 142 1.71 -4.24 -8.49
N PHE A 143 2.77 -4.72 -9.11
CA PHE A 143 3.37 -6.02 -8.84
C PHE A 143 4.71 -5.84 -8.13
N LEU A 144 4.94 -6.57 -7.06
CA LEU A 144 6.19 -6.63 -6.33
C LEU A 144 6.83 -8.01 -6.54
N PRO A 145 7.81 -8.14 -7.45
CA PRO A 145 8.53 -9.39 -7.64
C PRO A 145 9.19 -9.85 -6.35
N TYR A 146 9.17 -11.14 -6.05
CA TYR A 146 9.95 -11.67 -4.93
C TYR A 146 11.44 -11.39 -5.08
N THR A 147 11.95 -11.38 -6.32
CA THR A 147 13.35 -10.98 -6.58
C THR A 147 13.67 -9.55 -6.16
N PHE A 148 12.70 -8.63 -6.26
CA PHE A 148 12.84 -7.26 -5.73
C PHE A 148 12.84 -7.27 -4.19
N ILE A 149 11.90 -7.97 -3.57
CA ILE A 149 11.79 -8.06 -2.10
C ILE A 149 13.07 -8.68 -1.51
N ASP A 150 13.55 -9.78 -2.09
CA ASP A 150 14.71 -10.53 -1.62
C ASP A 150 16.05 -9.74 -1.75
N LYS A 151 16.09 -8.65 -2.53
CA LYS A 151 17.23 -7.72 -2.54
C LYS A 151 17.31 -6.85 -1.27
N HIS A 152 16.22 -6.70 -0.56
CA HIS A 152 16.08 -5.76 0.55
C HIS A 152 15.94 -6.42 1.92
N PHE A 153 15.58 -7.70 1.95
CA PHE A 153 15.37 -8.46 3.18
C PHE A 153 16.14 -9.77 3.17
N ALA A 154 16.73 -10.10 4.31
CA ALA A 154 17.52 -11.32 4.47
C ALA A 154 16.68 -12.61 4.41
N ALA A 155 15.39 -12.51 4.76
CA ALA A 155 14.46 -13.63 4.74
C ALA A 155 13.03 -13.16 4.40
N ARG A 156 12.31 -14.03 3.74
CA ARG A 156 10.89 -13.90 3.44
C ARG A 156 10.17 -15.17 3.87
N THR A 157 9.08 -15.02 4.59
CA THR A 157 8.22 -16.12 5.07
C THR A 157 6.84 -16.04 4.42
N THR A 158 5.91 -16.89 4.85
CA THR A 158 4.50 -16.79 4.50
C THR A 158 3.71 -15.88 5.43
N SER A 159 4.30 -15.49 6.58
CA SER A 159 3.71 -14.58 7.55
C SER A 159 4.44 -13.24 7.49
N TRP A 160 3.71 -12.18 7.13
CA TRP A 160 4.23 -10.84 6.98
C TRP A 160 3.56 -9.90 7.97
N ARG A 161 4.25 -8.83 8.29
CA ARG A 161 3.63 -7.69 8.99
C ARG A 161 3.45 -6.54 8.03
N ALA A 162 2.30 -5.88 8.08
CA ALA A 162 2.00 -4.81 7.14
C ALA A 162 0.92 -3.85 7.63
N ASN A 163 0.86 -2.69 6.99
CA ASN A 163 -0.27 -1.78 7.09
C ASN A 163 -0.55 -1.09 5.76
N PHE A 164 -1.77 -0.61 5.59
CA PHE A 164 -2.20 0.15 4.43
C PHE A 164 -2.71 1.50 4.90
N TYR A 165 -2.42 2.53 4.10
CA TYR A 165 -2.74 3.90 4.46
C TYR A 165 -3.33 4.66 3.28
N LYS A 166 -4.11 5.68 3.61
CA LYS A 166 -4.62 6.68 2.68
C LYS A 166 -4.39 8.05 3.28
N CYS A 167 -3.69 8.90 2.55
CA CYS A 167 -3.47 10.27 2.94
C CYS A 167 -3.66 11.26 1.78
N GLY A 168 -3.64 12.53 2.12
CA GLY A 168 -3.71 13.64 1.21
C GLY A 168 -3.36 14.92 1.95
N ASP A 169 -2.04 15.12 2.20
CA ASP A 169 -1.58 16.21 3.08
C ASP A 169 -1.91 17.59 2.55
N LEU A 170 -1.87 17.77 1.21
CA LEU A 170 -2.16 19.03 0.54
C LEU A 170 -3.34 18.95 -0.43
N THR A 171 -4.17 17.89 -0.32
CA THR A 171 -5.43 17.82 -1.07
C THR A 171 -6.42 18.85 -0.55
N GLU A 172 -7.48 19.14 -1.32
CA GLU A 172 -8.55 20.08 -0.93
C GLU A 172 -9.13 19.73 0.45
N ARG A 173 -9.24 18.43 0.74
CA ARG A 173 -9.64 17.92 2.05
C ARG A 173 -8.50 17.07 2.61
N LYS A 174 -7.63 17.68 3.40
CA LYS A 174 -6.60 16.93 4.13
C LYS A 174 -7.24 15.78 4.91
N HIS A 175 -6.72 14.56 4.76
CA HIS A 175 -7.33 13.37 5.33
C HIS A 175 -6.34 12.25 5.56
N PHE A 176 -6.69 11.37 6.54
CA PHE A 176 -5.91 10.19 6.90
C PHE A 176 -6.83 9.03 7.24
N SER A 177 -6.47 7.84 6.77
CA SER A 177 -7.05 6.58 7.22
C SER A 177 -6.02 5.46 7.18
N VAL A 178 -6.29 4.39 7.92
CA VAL A 178 -5.39 3.25 8.04
C VAL A 178 -6.16 1.95 8.21
N TRP A 179 -5.56 0.86 7.76
CA TRP A 179 -6.14 -0.48 7.89
C TRP A 179 -6.06 -1.00 9.34
N ASN A 180 -4.86 -1.29 9.84
CA ASN A 180 -4.70 -1.70 11.24
C ASN A 180 -4.51 -0.46 12.11
N PRO A 181 -5.29 -0.28 13.19
CA PRO A 181 -5.26 0.92 14.02
C PRO A 181 -3.86 1.33 14.46
N VAL A 182 -3.57 2.63 14.33
CA VAL A 182 -2.40 3.30 14.91
C VAL A 182 -2.92 4.16 16.06
N GLU A 183 -2.80 3.66 17.28
CA GLU A 183 -3.39 4.26 18.48
C GLU A 183 -2.56 5.44 19.01
N LEU A 184 -2.42 6.47 18.18
CA LEU A 184 -1.74 7.71 18.49
C LEU A 184 -2.70 8.89 18.33
N PRO A 185 -2.48 10.02 19.01
CA PRO A 185 -3.36 11.20 18.94
C PRO A 185 -3.40 11.83 17.54
N LYS A 186 -2.35 11.62 16.73
CA LYS A 186 -2.23 12.14 15.36
C LYS A 186 -1.66 11.06 14.45
N PRO A 187 -1.96 11.14 13.15
CA PRO A 187 -1.41 10.20 12.16
C PRO A 187 0.12 10.16 12.18
N ASP A 188 0.66 8.99 12.36
CA ASP A 188 2.06 8.66 12.14
C ASP A 188 2.14 7.24 11.58
N TYR A 189 2.40 7.12 10.29
CA TYR A 189 2.37 5.84 9.57
C TYR A 189 3.66 5.02 9.77
N HIS A 190 4.76 5.68 10.14
CA HIS A 190 6.05 5.04 10.35
C HIS A 190 6.17 4.37 11.73
N ARG A 191 5.19 3.55 12.06
CA ARG A 191 5.03 2.89 13.37
C ARG A 191 4.77 1.39 13.16
N SER A 192 5.85 0.65 12.88
CA SER A 192 5.77 -0.77 12.54
C SER A 192 5.22 -1.65 13.66
N GLU A 193 5.29 -1.21 14.91
CA GLU A 193 4.65 -1.89 16.04
C GLU A 193 3.12 -2.02 15.90
N PHE A 194 2.50 -1.13 15.11
CA PHE A 194 1.07 -1.19 14.80
C PHE A 194 0.76 -1.89 13.47
N PHE A 195 1.68 -2.61 12.86
CA PHE A 195 1.36 -3.39 11.69
C PHE A 195 0.43 -4.56 12.01
N GLY A 196 -0.52 -4.82 11.11
CA GLY A 196 -1.33 -6.02 11.12
C GLY A 196 -0.58 -7.21 10.53
N SER A 197 -1.24 -8.35 10.42
CA SER A 197 -0.67 -9.59 9.87
C SER A 197 -1.21 -9.90 8.48
N LEU A 198 -0.33 -10.19 7.53
CA LEU A 198 -0.66 -10.78 6.25
C LEU A 198 -0.15 -12.23 6.21
N THR A 199 -1.00 -13.15 5.76
CA THR A 199 -0.61 -14.55 5.55
C THR A 199 -0.74 -14.88 4.07
N LEU A 200 0.34 -15.34 3.44
CA LEU A 200 0.30 -15.88 2.08
C LEU A 200 -0.35 -17.27 2.14
N GLY A 201 -1.61 -17.34 1.71
CA GLY A 201 -2.41 -18.57 1.77
C GLY A 201 -2.22 -19.45 0.54
N ASP A 202 -2.51 -20.75 0.68
CA ASP A 202 -2.43 -21.71 -0.43
C ASP A 202 -3.72 -21.79 -1.25
N GLU A 203 -4.80 -21.13 -0.80
CA GLU A 203 -6.09 -21.16 -1.49
C GLU A 203 -6.04 -20.35 -2.79
N GLU A 204 -6.27 -21.05 -3.90
CA GLU A 204 -6.34 -20.47 -5.25
C GLU A 204 -7.70 -19.78 -5.50
N ILE A 205 -7.71 -18.75 -6.38
CA ILE A 205 -8.91 -18.04 -6.81
C ILE A 205 -9.53 -18.62 -8.09
#